data_01a299e0814796aefacbe2c734725150
#
_entry.id   01a299e0814796aefacbe2c734725150
#
_cell.length_a   1.000
_cell.length_b   1.000
_cell.length_c   1.000
_cell.angle_alpha   90.00
_cell.angle_beta   90.00
_cell.angle_gamma   90.00
#
_symmetry.space_group_name_H-M   'P 1'
#
loop_
_entity.id
_entity.type
_entity.pdbx_description
1 polymer ?
#
loop_
_entity_poly.entity_id
_entity_poly.type
_entity_poly.pdbx_seq_one_letter_code
_entity_poly.pdbx_strand_id
1 'polypeptide(L)'
;KWNPTNICSYHLQEAGATPVQEIAYSMCTAIAVLDAVRDSGQVPPERFGEVVARISFFVNAGVRFVEEMCKMRAFVQLWDEITQERYAVSDPVARRFRYGVQVNSLGLTEAQPENNVQRIVLEMLAVTLSKDARARAVQLPAWNEALGLPRPWDQQWSLRIQQVLAFESDLLEYDDLF
;
A
#
# COMPACT_ATOMS: atom_id res chain seq x y z
N LYS A 1 -11.23 17.12 -8.26
CA LYS A 1 -10.59 16.96 -6.94
C LYS A 1 -9.23 16.33 -7.17
N TRP A 2 -8.18 16.90 -6.60
CA TRP A 2 -6.80 16.47 -6.80
C TRP A 2 -6.16 16.14 -5.44
N ASN A 3 -5.34 15.06 -5.39
CA ASN A 3 -4.52 14.71 -4.23
C ASN A 3 -3.10 15.23 -4.50
N PRO A 4 -2.68 16.31 -3.85
CA PRO A 4 -1.40 16.93 -4.15
C PRO A 4 -0.21 16.17 -3.61
N THR A 5 -0.42 15.30 -2.59
CA THR A 5 0.66 14.63 -1.87
C THR A 5 0.42 13.14 -1.84
N ASN A 6 1.46 12.39 -2.22
CA ASN A 6 1.56 10.96 -2.03
C ASN A 6 2.82 10.65 -1.22
N ILE A 7 2.66 9.90 -0.14
CA ILE A 7 3.77 9.43 0.69
C ILE A 7 4.16 8.05 0.18
N CYS A 8 5.24 8.02 -0.57
CA CYS A 8 5.72 6.83 -1.23
C CYS A 8 6.79 6.14 -0.38
N SER A 9 6.41 5.06 0.28
CA SER A 9 7.30 4.33 1.21
C SER A 9 7.82 3.00 0.66
N TYR A 10 7.31 2.53 -0.48
CA TYR A 10 7.78 1.26 -1.02
C TYR A 10 9.30 1.25 -1.30
N HIS A 11 9.87 2.37 -1.71
CA HIS A 11 11.31 2.52 -1.91
C HIS A 11 12.14 2.24 -0.64
N LEU A 12 11.58 2.50 0.55
CA LEU A 12 12.26 2.26 1.81
C LEU A 12 12.49 0.76 2.03
N GLN A 13 11.44 -0.04 1.81
CA GLN A 13 11.54 -1.49 1.94
C GLN A 13 12.43 -2.07 0.84
N GLU A 14 12.36 -1.57 -0.38
CA GLU A 14 13.27 -1.95 -1.46
C GLU A 14 14.73 -1.59 -1.16
N ALA A 15 14.97 -0.54 -0.38
CA ALA A 15 16.29 -0.17 0.12
C ALA A 15 16.72 -0.96 1.39
N GLY A 16 15.92 -1.94 1.84
CA GLY A 16 16.25 -2.81 2.96
C GLY A 16 15.58 -2.48 4.28
N ALA A 17 14.64 -1.54 4.33
CA ALA A 17 13.85 -1.30 5.54
C ALA A 17 12.95 -2.50 5.84
N THR A 18 12.80 -2.82 7.12
CA THR A 18 11.81 -3.81 7.57
C THR A 18 10.38 -3.26 7.42
N PRO A 19 9.34 -4.10 7.41
CA PRO A 19 7.95 -3.66 7.40
C PRO A 19 7.62 -2.67 8.53
N VAL A 20 8.17 -2.88 9.72
CA VAL A 20 7.99 -1.96 10.86
C VAL A 20 8.64 -0.60 10.60
N GLN A 21 9.85 -0.60 10.03
CA GLN A 21 10.54 0.63 9.66
C GLN A 21 9.82 1.38 8.54
N GLU A 22 9.25 0.68 7.56
CA GLU A 22 8.43 1.29 6.52
C GLU A 22 7.24 2.03 7.11
N ILE A 23 6.50 1.40 8.04
CA ILE A 23 5.40 2.05 8.75
C ILE A 23 5.89 3.31 9.47
N ALA A 24 6.93 3.16 10.30
CA ALA A 24 7.43 4.25 11.12
C ALA A 24 7.86 5.46 10.28
N TYR A 25 8.66 5.24 9.25
CA TYR A 25 9.18 6.32 8.40
C TYR A 25 8.08 7.00 7.56
N SER A 26 7.13 6.23 7.04
CA SER A 26 6.02 6.82 6.30
C SER A 26 5.09 7.63 7.20
N MET A 27 4.81 7.17 8.42
CA MET A 27 4.01 7.94 9.38
C MET A 27 4.75 9.20 9.84
N CYS A 28 6.06 9.14 10.11
CA CYS A 28 6.86 10.31 10.40
C CYS A 28 6.83 11.34 9.26
N THR A 29 6.91 10.87 8.02
CA THR A 29 6.81 11.75 6.84
C THR A 29 5.43 12.40 6.76
N ALA A 30 4.35 11.63 6.97
CA ALA A 30 2.99 12.15 6.99
C ALA A 30 2.79 13.19 8.07
N ILE A 31 3.27 12.92 9.28
CA ILE A 31 3.22 13.85 10.42
C ILE A 31 3.95 15.14 10.08
N ALA A 32 5.17 15.05 9.54
CA ALA A 32 5.94 16.24 9.17
C ALA A 32 5.22 17.12 8.14
N VAL A 33 4.58 16.50 7.14
CA VAL A 33 3.78 17.22 6.14
C VAL A 33 2.57 17.89 6.79
N LEU A 34 1.83 17.16 7.62
CA LEU A 34 0.65 17.68 8.28
C LEU A 34 0.98 18.80 9.29
N ASP A 35 2.06 18.63 10.05
CA ASP A 35 2.53 19.66 10.99
C ASP A 35 2.92 20.94 10.23
N ALA A 36 3.66 20.81 9.13
CA ALA A 36 4.03 21.96 8.29
C ALA A 36 2.79 22.70 7.74
N VAL A 37 1.77 21.97 7.29
CA VAL A 37 0.52 22.58 6.84
C VAL A 37 -0.22 23.27 7.97
N ARG A 38 -0.34 22.63 9.14
CA ARG A 38 -0.98 23.22 10.32
C ARG A 38 -0.27 24.51 10.76
N ASP A 39 1.06 24.43 10.88
CA ASP A 39 1.87 25.52 11.39
C ASP A 39 1.99 26.71 10.41
N SER A 40 1.69 26.49 9.14
CA SER A 40 1.59 27.56 8.13
C SER A 40 0.44 28.53 8.38
N GLY A 41 -0.60 28.12 9.14
CA GLY A 41 -1.80 28.90 9.39
C GLY A 41 -2.68 29.18 8.16
N GLN A 42 -2.36 28.56 7.01
CA GLN A 42 -3.12 28.80 5.75
C GLN A 42 -4.44 28.03 5.70
N VAL A 43 -4.61 27.01 6.53
CA VAL A 43 -5.81 26.19 6.60
C VAL A 43 -6.47 26.37 7.96
N PRO A 44 -7.74 26.83 8.01
CA PRO A 44 -8.48 26.93 9.25
C PRO A 44 -8.61 25.56 9.96
N PRO A 45 -8.55 25.51 11.31
CA PRO A 45 -8.60 24.25 12.05
C PRO A 45 -9.82 23.39 11.71
N GLU A 46 -10.98 23.99 11.51
CA GLU A 46 -12.22 23.30 11.16
C GLU A 46 -12.18 22.61 9.78
N ARG A 47 -11.27 23.01 8.91
CA ARG A 47 -11.06 22.45 7.58
C ARG A 47 -9.85 21.50 7.51
N PHE A 48 -9.14 21.29 8.60
CA PHE A 48 -7.93 20.47 8.59
C PHE A 48 -8.20 19.01 8.21
N GLY A 49 -9.38 18.48 8.51
CA GLY A 49 -9.83 17.17 8.03
C GLY A 49 -9.82 17.03 6.50
N GLU A 50 -10.05 18.13 5.77
CA GLU A 50 -9.96 18.13 4.30
C GLU A 50 -8.51 17.93 3.81
N VAL A 51 -7.52 18.43 4.55
CA VAL A 51 -6.09 18.23 4.26
C VAL A 51 -5.73 16.77 4.47
N VAL A 52 -6.08 16.21 5.64
CA VAL A 52 -5.86 14.79 5.96
C VAL A 52 -6.47 13.89 4.89
N ALA A 53 -7.70 14.17 4.46
CA ALA A 53 -8.40 13.44 3.41
C ALA A 53 -7.73 13.53 2.02
N ARG A 54 -6.70 14.36 1.84
CA ARG A 54 -5.93 14.50 0.58
C ARG A 54 -4.57 13.83 0.60
N ILE A 55 -4.13 13.35 1.75
CA ILE A 55 -2.94 12.52 1.84
C ILE A 55 -3.26 11.14 1.26
N SER A 56 -2.37 10.65 0.43
CA SER A 56 -2.38 9.27 -0.06
C SER A 56 -1.02 8.64 0.15
N PHE A 57 -0.99 7.31 0.15
CA PHE A 57 0.22 6.53 0.38
C PHE A 57 0.47 5.57 -0.78
N PHE A 58 1.72 5.17 -0.95
CA PHE A 58 2.10 4.09 -1.84
C PHE A 58 3.13 3.22 -1.13
N VAL A 59 2.70 2.03 -0.74
CA VAL A 59 3.44 1.14 0.17
C VAL A 59 3.87 -0.14 -0.55
N ASN A 60 4.73 -0.92 0.08
CA ASN A 60 5.26 -2.15 -0.47
C ASN A 60 4.47 -3.39 -0.02
N ALA A 61 4.55 -4.50 -0.79
CA ALA A 61 4.15 -5.83 -0.37
C ALA A 61 5.17 -6.86 -0.87
N GLY A 62 5.72 -7.64 0.04
CA GLY A 62 6.71 -8.69 -0.25
C GLY A 62 6.14 -10.09 -0.04
N VAL A 63 6.97 -11.10 -0.33
CA VAL A 63 6.57 -12.51 -0.33
C VAL A 63 6.20 -13.08 1.04
N ARG A 64 6.61 -12.44 2.13
CA ARG A 64 6.20 -12.81 3.50
C ARG A 64 4.78 -12.31 3.78
N PHE A 65 3.82 -12.84 3.05
CA PHE A 65 2.48 -12.25 2.89
C PHE A 65 1.70 -12.08 4.19
N VAL A 66 1.90 -12.94 5.21
CA VAL A 66 1.23 -12.78 6.52
C VAL A 66 1.74 -11.53 7.23
N GLU A 67 3.07 -11.32 7.25
CA GLU A 67 3.67 -10.12 7.84
C GLU A 67 3.23 -8.85 7.10
N GLU A 68 3.20 -8.91 5.78
CA GLU A 68 2.74 -7.80 4.94
C GLU A 68 1.25 -7.48 5.14
N MET A 69 0.41 -8.50 5.28
CA MET A 69 -1.01 -8.32 5.62
C MET A 69 -1.17 -7.62 6.98
N CYS A 70 -0.41 -8.06 7.99
CA CYS A 70 -0.40 -7.39 9.30
C CYS A 70 0.08 -5.94 9.19
N LYS A 71 1.07 -5.67 8.34
CA LYS A 71 1.56 -4.31 8.07
C LYS A 71 0.45 -3.42 7.49
N MET A 72 -0.31 -3.92 6.50
CA MET A 72 -1.42 -3.14 5.91
C MET A 72 -2.48 -2.78 6.96
N ARG A 73 -2.83 -3.72 7.84
CA ARG A 73 -3.77 -3.48 8.95
C ARG A 73 -3.21 -2.47 9.94
N ALA A 74 -1.93 -2.58 10.29
CA ALA A 74 -1.27 -1.63 11.18
C ALA A 74 -1.22 -0.21 10.61
N PHE A 75 -0.98 -0.06 9.30
CA PHE A 75 -1.06 1.24 8.63
C PHE A 75 -2.43 1.89 8.78
N VAL A 76 -3.50 1.13 8.57
CA VAL A 76 -4.89 1.63 8.69
C VAL A 76 -5.17 2.10 10.10
N GLN A 77 -4.83 1.27 11.09
CA GLN A 77 -5.07 1.58 12.50
C GLN A 77 -4.25 2.81 12.95
N LEU A 78 -2.94 2.81 12.72
CA LEU A 78 -2.08 3.90 13.15
C LEU A 78 -2.45 5.24 12.49
N TRP A 79 -2.84 5.22 11.21
CA TRP A 79 -3.29 6.43 10.54
C TRP A 79 -4.57 6.99 11.16
N ASP A 80 -5.53 6.14 11.48
CA ASP A 80 -6.76 6.55 12.15
C ASP A 80 -6.46 7.17 13.54
N GLU A 81 -5.65 6.49 14.37
CA GLU A 81 -5.22 6.96 15.68
C GLU A 81 -4.48 8.31 15.60
N ILE A 82 -3.46 8.41 14.76
CA ILE A 82 -2.66 9.64 14.58
C ILE A 82 -3.54 10.81 14.16
N THR A 83 -4.41 10.60 13.19
CA THR A 83 -5.24 11.69 12.65
C THR A 83 -6.34 12.12 13.61
N GLN A 84 -6.83 11.20 14.43
CA GLN A 84 -7.78 11.50 15.48
C GLN A 84 -7.11 12.19 16.68
N GLU A 85 -6.05 11.62 17.22
CA GLU A 85 -5.45 12.08 18.48
C GLU A 85 -4.60 13.33 18.31
N ARG A 86 -3.76 13.37 17.26
CA ARG A 86 -2.83 14.48 17.04
C ARG A 86 -3.46 15.68 16.33
N TYR A 87 -4.42 15.44 15.45
CA TYR A 87 -5.01 16.46 14.58
C TYR A 87 -6.50 16.70 14.84
N ALA A 88 -7.10 16.00 15.80
CA ALA A 88 -8.50 16.13 16.20
C ALA A 88 -9.50 16.01 15.03
N VAL A 89 -9.18 15.20 14.03
CA VAL A 89 -10.07 14.96 12.88
C VAL A 89 -11.21 14.03 13.33
N SER A 90 -12.41 14.56 13.42
CA SER A 90 -13.59 13.79 13.88
C SER A 90 -14.23 12.94 12.79
N ASP A 91 -14.15 13.37 11.52
CA ASP A 91 -14.78 12.65 10.40
C ASP A 91 -13.99 11.34 10.07
N PRO A 92 -14.59 10.15 10.29
CA PRO A 92 -13.93 8.88 9.98
C PRO A 92 -13.66 8.69 8.48
N VAL A 93 -14.41 9.37 7.62
CA VAL A 93 -14.16 9.31 6.17
C VAL A 93 -12.89 10.06 5.80
N ALA A 94 -12.60 11.17 6.48
CA ALA A 94 -11.37 11.93 6.30
C ALA A 94 -10.14 11.15 6.80
N ARG A 95 -10.29 10.37 7.88
CA ARG A 95 -9.23 9.56 8.50
C ARG A 95 -8.89 8.26 7.75
N ARG A 96 -9.65 7.89 6.73
CA ARG A 96 -9.37 6.65 5.98
C ARG A 96 -7.97 6.64 5.39
N PHE A 97 -7.22 5.57 5.67
CA PHE A 97 -5.92 5.32 5.03
C PHE A 97 -6.13 5.00 3.56
N ARG A 98 -5.71 5.91 2.68
CA ARG A 98 -5.88 5.78 1.22
C ARG A 98 -4.54 5.46 0.60
N TYR A 99 -4.40 4.25 0.08
CA TYR A 99 -3.12 3.81 -0.44
C TYR A 99 -3.23 2.93 -1.68
N GLY A 100 -2.16 2.92 -2.45
CA GLY A 100 -1.85 1.91 -3.44
C GLY A 100 -0.69 1.04 -2.94
N VAL A 101 -0.50 -0.10 -3.56
CA VAL A 101 0.57 -1.04 -3.22
C VAL A 101 1.42 -1.35 -4.44
N GLN A 102 2.73 -1.30 -4.25
CA GLN A 102 3.69 -1.95 -5.12
C GLN A 102 3.97 -3.35 -4.57
N VAL A 103 3.55 -4.37 -5.28
CA VAL A 103 4.08 -5.72 -5.08
C VAL A 103 5.53 -5.69 -5.53
N ASN A 104 6.46 -6.02 -4.64
CA ASN A 104 7.87 -5.79 -4.90
C ASN A 104 8.50 -6.88 -5.77
N SER A 105 9.62 -6.54 -6.39
CA SER A 105 10.40 -7.46 -7.22
C SER A 105 11.62 -8.05 -6.51
N LEU A 106 11.90 -7.66 -5.26
CA LEU A 106 13.09 -8.10 -4.52
C LEU A 106 13.13 -9.60 -4.27
N GLY A 107 11.96 -10.22 -4.12
CA GLY A 107 11.83 -11.68 -3.94
C GLY A 107 11.91 -12.47 -5.24
N LEU A 108 11.92 -11.82 -6.40
CA LEU A 108 11.97 -12.48 -7.70
C LEU A 108 13.39 -12.96 -8.00
N THR A 109 13.50 -14.11 -8.65
CA THR A 109 14.79 -14.76 -8.92
C THR A 109 14.99 -15.03 -10.41
N GLU A 110 16.25 -15.05 -10.84
CA GLU A 110 16.66 -15.49 -12.17
C GLU A 110 16.60 -17.01 -12.31
N ALA A 111 16.89 -17.74 -11.21
CA ALA A 111 16.81 -19.18 -11.18
C ALA A 111 15.36 -19.64 -11.11
N GLN A 112 14.96 -20.48 -12.08
CA GLN A 112 13.57 -20.96 -12.20
C GLN A 112 12.56 -19.79 -12.18
N PRO A 113 12.65 -18.88 -13.14
CA PRO A 113 11.90 -17.62 -13.10
C PRO A 113 10.38 -17.81 -13.18
N GLU A 114 9.90 -18.95 -13.67
CA GLU A 114 8.48 -19.31 -13.71
C GLU A 114 7.85 -19.31 -12.31
N ASN A 115 8.63 -19.65 -11.28
CA ASN A 115 8.18 -19.60 -9.89
C ASN A 115 7.87 -18.18 -9.39
N ASN A 116 8.33 -17.15 -10.10
CA ASN A 116 8.01 -15.76 -9.76
C ASN A 116 6.51 -15.46 -9.87
N VAL A 117 5.79 -16.15 -10.76
CA VAL A 117 4.33 -16.03 -10.85
C VAL A 117 3.68 -16.38 -9.50
N GLN A 118 4.12 -17.48 -8.88
CA GLN A 118 3.61 -17.91 -7.57
C GLN A 118 3.97 -16.92 -6.45
N ARG A 119 5.21 -16.37 -6.48
CA ARG A 119 5.63 -15.33 -5.52
C ARG A 119 4.74 -14.10 -5.61
N ILE A 120 4.51 -13.62 -6.82
CA ILE A 120 3.64 -12.46 -7.07
C ILE A 120 2.21 -12.71 -6.59
N VAL A 121 1.66 -13.93 -6.77
CA VAL A 121 0.35 -14.30 -6.24
C VAL A 121 0.32 -14.21 -4.71
N LEU A 122 1.34 -14.74 -4.01
CA LEU A 122 1.42 -14.66 -2.54
C LEU A 122 1.50 -13.21 -2.06
N GLU A 123 2.28 -12.39 -2.74
CA GLU A 123 2.40 -10.95 -2.43
C GLU A 123 1.07 -10.21 -2.66
N MET A 124 0.33 -10.58 -3.70
CA MET A 124 -1.00 -10.04 -3.98
C MET A 124 -2.01 -10.43 -2.89
N LEU A 125 -1.94 -11.65 -2.35
CA LEU A 125 -2.78 -12.10 -1.24
C LEU A 125 -2.59 -11.24 0.01
N ALA A 126 -1.37 -10.79 0.30
CA ALA A 126 -1.10 -9.89 1.41
C ALA A 126 -1.95 -8.61 1.38
N VAL A 127 -2.29 -8.16 0.18
CA VAL A 127 -3.04 -6.93 -0.06
C VAL A 127 -4.54 -7.15 -0.09
N THR A 128 -4.99 -8.35 -0.45
CA THR A 128 -6.39 -8.63 -0.78
C THR A 128 -7.16 -9.39 0.30
N LEU A 129 -6.47 -10.04 1.24
CA LEU A 129 -7.11 -10.88 2.26
C LEU A 129 -7.73 -10.10 3.42
N SER A 130 -7.46 -8.82 3.58
CA SER A 130 -8.03 -8.01 4.66
C SER A 130 -8.93 -6.91 4.12
N LYS A 131 -10.22 -6.96 4.46
CA LYS A 131 -11.23 -5.97 4.06
C LYS A 131 -10.91 -4.58 4.55
N ASP A 132 -10.62 -4.46 5.83
CA ASP A 132 -10.43 -3.17 6.48
C ASP A 132 -9.13 -2.48 6.07
N ALA A 133 -8.25 -3.24 5.43
CA ALA A 133 -6.97 -2.76 4.91
C ALA A 133 -6.86 -2.86 3.38
N ARG A 134 -7.97 -2.74 2.64
CA ARG A 134 -7.94 -2.83 1.17
C ARG A 134 -7.22 -1.67 0.52
N ALA A 135 -6.24 -1.99 -0.29
CA ALA A 135 -5.62 -1.03 -1.19
C ALA A 135 -6.59 -0.56 -2.27
N ARG A 136 -6.41 0.67 -2.74
CA ARG A 136 -7.19 1.21 -3.88
C ARG A 136 -6.64 0.81 -5.23
N ALA A 137 -5.37 0.50 -5.28
CA ALA A 137 -4.67 0.08 -6.48
C ALA A 137 -3.53 -0.86 -6.08
N VAL A 138 -3.26 -1.85 -6.93
CA VAL A 138 -2.14 -2.76 -6.79
C VAL A 138 -1.38 -2.77 -8.11
N GLN A 139 -0.08 -2.58 -8.02
CA GLN A 139 0.83 -2.71 -9.15
C GLN A 139 1.66 -3.98 -8.98
N LEU A 140 1.66 -4.85 -9.96
CA LEU A 140 2.44 -6.08 -9.99
C LEU A 140 3.67 -5.93 -10.89
N PRO A 141 4.84 -6.49 -10.51
CA PRO A 141 5.98 -6.60 -11.40
C PRO A 141 5.69 -7.62 -12.52
N ALA A 142 6.46 -7.55 -13.58
CA ALA A 142 6.49 -8.65 -14.55
C ALA A 142 7.18 -9.86 -13.93
N TRP A 143 6.68 -11.07 -14.21
CA TRP A 143 7.22 -12.32 -13.65
C TRP A 143 8.72 -12.53 -13.94
N ASN A 144 9.19 -11.99 -15.06
CA ASN A 144 10.57 -12.10 -15.52
C ASN A 144 11.39 -10.82 -15.32
N GLU A 145 10.96 -9.92 -14.44
CA GLU A 145 11.65 -8.64 -14.21
C GLU A 145 13.11 -8.84 -13.77
N ALA A 146 13.41 -9.92 -13.05
CA ALA A 146 14.78 -10.27 -12.67
C ALA A 146 15.68 -10.62 -13.87
N LEU A 147 15.12 -10.92 -15.05
CA LEU A 147 15.85 -11.23 -16.26
C LEU A 147 16.08 -10.03 -17.18
N GLY A 148 15.53 -8.87 -16.82
CA GLY A 148 15.65 -7.63 -17.60
C GLY A 148 14.30 -7.02 -17.98
N LEU A 149 14.28 -6.19 -19.03
CA LEU A 149 13.07 -5.50 -19.46
C LEU A 149 12.02 -6.49 -19.99
N PRO A 150 10.79 -6.46 -19.45
CA PRO A 150 9.72 -7.35 -19.87
C PRO A 150 9.23 -6.98 -21.27
N ARG A 151 8.87 -8.00 -22.04
CA ARG A 151 8.16 -7.84 -23.30
C ARG A 151 6.67 -7.61 -23.06
N PRO A 152 5.90 -7.12 -24.03
CA PRO A 152 4.47 -6.85 -23.84
C PRO A 152 3.66 -8.05 -23.32
N TRP A 153 3.95 -9.27 -23.78
CA TRP A 153 3.24 -10.47 -23.31
C TRP A 153 3.69 -10.92 -21.91
N ASP A 154 4.87 -10.57 -21.46
CA ASP A 154 5.33 -10.83 -20.10
C ASP A 154 4.53 -9.98 -19.11
N GLN A 155 4.22 -8.72 -19.46
CA GLN A 155 3.38 -7.82 -18.66
C GLN A 155 1.91 -8.25 -18.61
N GLN A 156 1.42 -8.99 -19.61
CA GLN A 156 0.07 -9.54 -19.57
C GLN A 156 -0.14 -10.48 -18.40
N TRP A 157 0.88 -11.20 -17.94
CA TRP A 157 0.78 -12.07 -16.78
C TRP A 157 0.35 -11.31 -15.52
N SER A 158 0.84 -10.10 -15.32
CA SER A 158 0.45 -9.26 -14.19
C SER A 158 -1.05 -8.95 -14.21
N LEU A 159 -1.63 -8.70 -15.37
CA LEU A 159 -3.07 -8.53 -15.52
C LEU A 159 -3.83 -9.84 -15.33
N ARG A 160 -3.31 -10.95 -15.86
CA ARG A 160 -3.97 -12.27 -15.73
C ARG A 160 -3.98 -12.76 -14.29
N ILE A 161 -2.91 -12.57 -13.53
CA ILE A 161 -2.87 -12.89 -12.09
C ILE A 161 -4.02 -12.16 -11.37
N GLN A 162 -4.19 -10.87 -11.61
CA GLN A 162 -5.27 -10.10 -11.00
C GLN A 162 -6.65 -10.61 -11.43
N GLN A 163 -6.82 -10.96 -12.71
CA GLN A 163 -8.08 -11.48 -13.21
C GLN A 163 -8.43 -12.87 -12.63
N VAL A 164 -7.44 -13.75 -12.51
CA VAL A 164 -7.65 -15.07 -11.88
C VAL A 164 -8.09 -14.90 -10.43
N LEU A 165 -7.40 -14.05 -9.68
CA LEU A 165 -7.77 -13.77 -8.28
C LEU A 165 -9.17 -13.13 -8.17
N ALA A 166 -9.53 -12.23 -9.09
CA ALA A 166 -10.78 -11.49 -9.01
C ALA A 166 -11.99 -12.29 -9.55
N PHE A 167 -11.81 -13.14 -10.57
CA PHE A 167 -12.91 -13.72 -11.30
C PHE A 167 -13.00 -15.25 -11.23
N GLU A 168 -11.92 -15.92 -10.83
CA GLU A 168 -11.88 -17.39 -10.76
C GLU A 168 -11.74 -17.90 -9.31
N SER A 169 -11.42 -17.01 -8.36
CA SER A 169 -11.46 -17.30 -6.93
C SER A 169 -12.63 -16.57 -6.28
N ASP A 170 -13.00 -17.01 -5.09
CA ASP A 170 -14.04 -16.38 -4.27
C ASP A 170 -13.51 -15.19 -3.43
N LEU A 171 -12.28 -14.72 -3.71
CA LEU A 171 -11.59 -13.71 -2.94
C LEU A 171 -12.37 -12.39 -2.77
N LEU A 172 -13.18 -12.00 -3.77
CA LEU A 172 -13.99 -10.79 -3.72
C LEU A 172 -15.34 -10.97 -3.02
N GLU A 173 -15.74 -12.21 -2.73
CA GLU A 173 -16.99 -12.53 -2.06
C GLU A 173 -16.89 -12.37 -0.54
N TYR A 174 -15.70 -12.50 0.00
CA TYR A 174 -15.41 -12.39 1.43
C TYR A 174 -14.73 -11.09 1.77
N ASP A 175 -15.09 -10.55 2.91
CA ASP A 175 -14.66 -9.22 3.30
C ASP A 175 -13.41 -9.22 4.18
N ASP A 176 -13.34 -10.12 5.14
CA ASP A 176 -12.19 -10.24 6.05
C ASP A 176 -12.05 -11.71 6.47
N LEU A 177 -10.90 -12.28 6.20
CA LEU A 177 -10.64 -13.71 6.48
C LEU A 177 -9.82 -13.92 7.75
N PHE A 178 -9.25 -12.83 8.34
CA PHE A 178 -8.38 -12.89 9.51
C PHE A 178 -8.63 -11.74 10.48
#